data_2c4a370e3bc0d3765c025df9c9e09c55
#
_entry.id   2c4a370e3bc0d3765c025df9c9e09c55
#
_cell.length_a   1.000
_cell.length_b   1.000
_cell.length_c   1.000
_cell.angle_alpha   90.00
_cell.angle_beta   90.00
_cell.angle_gamma   90.00
#
_symmetry.space_group_name_H-M   'P 1'
#
loop_
_entity.id
_entity.type
_entity.pdbx_description
1 polymer ?
#
loop_
_entity_poly.entity_id
_entity_poly.type
_entity_poly.pdbx_seq_one_letter_code
_entity_poly.pdbx_strand_id
1 'polypeptide(L)'
;MSLDDYQSAPALLVMFICNHCPYVKHVREHLAQLVREYQARGVAVVGISSNDVAQFPEDGPEGMKEEARTVGYTFPYLYDEDQEVAKQYRAACTPDFFVFDKDRRLVYRGQMDDSRPSSGHPVTGKDLRAALDAVLAGRPVPAEQKPSLGCNIKWKQKNAPEYALIAK
;
A
#
# COMPACT_ATOMS: atom_id res chain seq x y z
N MET A 1 17.11 1.23 -0.30
CA MET A 1 16.24 0.34 -1.08
C MET A 1 15.64 1.14 -2.23
N SER A 2 15.67 0.61 -3.43
CA SER A 2 15.20 1.27 -4.64
C SER A 2 14.39 0.29 -5.50
N LEU A 3 13.72 0.80 -6.54
CA LEU A 3 13.00 -0.05 -7.50
C LEU A 3 13.93 -1.03 -8.22
N ASP A 4 15.21 -0.67 -8.39
CA ASP A 4 16.21 -1.52 -9.04
C ASP A 4 16.50 -2.80 -8.26
N ASP A 5 16.30 -2.80 -6.94
CA ASP A 5 16.49 -3.99 -6.10
C ASP A 5 15.49 -5.12 -6.43
N TYR A 6 14.43 -4.79 -7.17
CA TYR A 6 13.35 -5.73 -7.53
C TYR A 6 13.24 -6.04 -9.02
N GLN A 7 14.24 -5.67 -9.82
CA GLN A 7 14.18 -5.79 -11.29
C GLN A 7 13.86 -7.20 -11.81
N SER A 8 14.23 -8.24 -11.07
CA SER A 8 13.99 -9.64 -11.48
C SER A 8 12.58 -10.15 -11.17
N ALA A 9 11.80 -9.43 -10.36
CA ALA A 9 10.46 -9.88 -9.99
C ALA A 9 9.44 -9.65 -11.12
N PRO A 10 8.53 -10.61 -11.37
CA PRO A 10 7.52 -10.49 -12.43
C PRO A 10 6.47 -9.38 -12.15
N ALA A 11 6.32 -9.00 -10.91
CA ALA A 11 5.46 -7.89 -10.48
C ALA A 11 5.99 -7.28 -9.18
N LEU A 12 5.66 -6.01 -8.96
CA LEU A 12 5.97 -5.31 -7.71
C LEU A 12 4.69 -4.67 -7.17
N LEU A 13 4.37 -4.97 -5.91
CA LEU A 13 3.31 -4.32 -5.15
C LEU A 13 3.93 -3.32 -4.17
N VAL A 14 3.57 -2.05 -4.30
CA VAL A 14 3.92 -1.00 -3.34
C VAL A 14 2.65 -0.56 -2.62
N MET A 15 2.70 -0.51 -1.30
CA MET A 15 1.56 -0.17 -0.46
C MET A 15 1.91 0.98 0.47
N PHE A 16 1.08 2.02 0.47
CA PHE A 16 1.14 3.04 1.52
C PHE A 16 0.19 2.62 2.63
N ILE A 17 0.77 2.30 3.79
CA ILE A 17 0.05 1.82 4.98
C ILE A 17 0.58 2.52 6.22
N CYS A 18 -0.13 2.41 7.32
CA CYS A 18 0.32 2.90 8.62
C CYS A 18 -0.24 2.01 9.74
N ASN A 19 0.09 2.30 10.98
CA ASN A 19 -0.26 1.43 12.11
C ASN A 19 -1.54 1.85 12.81
N HIS A 20 -1.85 3.15 12.85
CA HIS A 20 -3.01 3.66 13.60
C HIS A 20 -4.33 3.71 12.81
N CYS A 21 -4.26 3.71 11.47
CA CYS A 21 -5.42 3.93 10.61
C CYS A 21 -6.46 2.80 10.73
N PRO A 22 -7.73 3.10 11.04
CA PRO A 22 -8.78 2.08 11.10
C PRO A 22 -8.99 1.30 9.80
N TYR A 23 -8.79 1.93 8.66
CA TYR A 23 -8.89 1.29 7.35
C TYR A 23 -7.78 0.26 7.12
N VAL A 24 -6.55 0.53 7.58
CA VAL A 24 -5.45 -0.44 7.53
C VAL A 24 -5.69 -1.56 8.54
N LYS A 25 -6.06 -1.24 9.77
CA LYS A 25 -6.37 -2.24 10.81
C LYS A 25 -7.48 -3.21 10.38
N HIS A 26 -8.45 -2.73 9.62
CA HIS A 26 -9.54 -3.54 9.08
C HIS A 26 -9.05 -4.64 8.13
N VAL A 27 -8.04 -4.36 7.31
CA VAL A 27 -7.56 -5.28 6.26
C VAL A 27 -6.23 -5.96 6.57
N ARG A 28 -5.46 -5.52 7.55
CA ARG A 28 -4.05 -5.86 7.75
C ARG A 28 -3.76 -7.35 7.85
N GLU A 29 -4.59 -8.11 8.54
CA GLU A 29 -4.39 -9.55 8.69
C GLU A 29 -4.62 -10.29 7.38
N HIS A 30 -5.68 -9.92 6.68
CA HIS A 30 -5.98 -10.46 5.35
C HIS A 30 -4.94 -10.04 4.31
N LEU A 31 -4.47 -8.79 4.42
CA LEU A 31 -3.39 -8.27 3.59
C LEU A 31 -2.09 -9.06 3.82
N ALA A 32 -1.72 -9.33 5.06
CA ALA A 32 -0.54 -10.13 5.38
C ALA A 32 -0.61 -11.54 4.76
N GLN A 33 -1.78 -12.16 4.79
CA GLN A 33 -2.01 -13.45 4.15
C GLN A 33 -1.91 -13.35 2.63
N LEU A 34 -2.59 -12.38 2.02
CA LEU A 34 -2.55 -12.13 0.57
C LEU A 34 -1.11 -11.92 0.10
N VAL A 35 -0.35 -11.10 0.81
CA VAL A 35 1.06 -10.84 0.46
C VAL A 35 1.87 -12.14 0.47
N ARG A 36 1.74 -12.99 1.48
CA ARG A 36 2.46 -14.27 1.52
C ARG A 36 2.10 -15.17 0.32
N GLU A 37 0.83 -15.22 -0.05
CA GLU A 37 0.37 -16.00 -1.21
C GLU A 37 1.03 -15.52 -2.51
N TYR A 38 1.10 -14.20 -2.72
CA TYR A 38 1.68 -13.65 -3.95
C TYR A 38 3.20 -13.61 -3.95
N GLN A 39 3.84 -13.46 -2.79
CA GLN A 39 5.29 -13.64 -2.66
C GLN A 39 5.72 -15.05 -3.06
N ALA A 40 4.94 -16.07 -2.71
CA ALA A 40 5.19 -17.46 -3.14
C ALA A 40 5.11 -17.64 -4.68
N ARG A 41 4.45 -16.71 -5.36
CA ARG A 41 4.35 -16.65 -6.83
C ARG A 41 5.36 -15.68 -7.46
N GLY A 42 6.31 -15.16 -6.69
CA GLY A 42 7.40 -14.30 -7.15
C GLY A 42 7.12 -12.79 -7.10
N VAL A 43 5.98 -12.34 -6.64
CA VAL A 43 5.69 -10.90 -6.50
C VAL A 43 6.58 -10.29 -5.42
N ALA A 44 7.29 -9.22 -5.76
CA ALA A 44 7.97 -8.39 -4.77
C ALA A 44 6.96 -7.44 -4.11
N VAL A 45 7.10 -7.25 -2.80
CA VAL A 45 6.16 -6.42 -2.03
C VAL A 45 6.92 -5.48 -1.12
N VAL A 46 6.48 -4.23 -1.04
CA VAL A 46 7.02 -3.20 -0.15
C VAL A 46 5.86 -2.44 0.50
N GLY A 47 5.91 -2.27 1.81
CA GLY A 47 5.04 -1.36 2.55
C GLY A 47 5.79 -0.08 2.92
N ILE A 48 5.12 1.06 2.84
CA ILE A 48 5.69 2.37 3.14
C ILE A 48 4.76 3.12 4.10
N SER A 49 5.32 3.64 5.18
CA SER A 49 4.63 4.57 6.09
C SER A 49 5.22 5.96 5.92
N SER A 50 4.36 6.92 5.60
CA SER A 50 4.75 8.31 5.34
C SER A 50 4.08 9.30 6.31
N ASN A 51 3.44 8.83 7.38
CA ASN A 51 2.79 9.72 8.34
C ASN A 51 3.77 10.50 9.20
N ASP A 52 3.39 11.72 9.56
CA ASP A 52 4.13 12.54 10.52
C ASP A 52 4.09 11.90 11.92
N VAL A 53 5.23 11.40 12.36
CA VAL A 53 5.36 10.72 13.66
C VAL A 53 5.30 11.67 14.87
N ALA A 54 5.45 12.97 14.65
CA ALA A 54 5.24 13.95 15.70
C ALA A 54 3.77 14.02 16.11
N GLN A 55 2.87 13.82 15.14
CA GLN A 55 1.42 13.74 15.37
C GLN A 55 0.96 12.33 15.75
N PHE A 56 1.57 11.30 15.15
CA PHE A 56 1.22 9.89 15.32
C PHE A 56 2.46 9.06 15.61
N PRO A 57 2.97 9.08 16.86
CA PRO A 57 4.19 8.37 17.23
C PRO A 57 4.16 6.85 16.96
N GLU A 58 2.97 6.25 17.00
CA GLU A 58 2.76 4.83 16.70
C GLU A 58 3.07 4.45 15.26
N ASP A 59 3.11 5.42 14.33
CA ASP A 59 3.48 5.21 12.93
C ASP A 59 4.98 5.32 12.67
N GLY A 60 5.77 5.57 13.70
CA GLY A 60 7.23 5.62 13.61
C GLY A 60 7.89 4.24 13.57
N PRO A 61 9.22 4.21 13.36
CA PRO A 61 9.97 2.97 13.14
C PRO A 61 9.77 1.90 14.22
N GLU A 62 9.69 2.27 15.49
CA GLU A 62 9.47 1.29 16.56
C GLU A 62 8.06 0.70 16.51
N GLY A 63 7.04 1.53 16.30
CA GLY A 63 5.67 1.06 16.09
C GLY A 63 5.54 0.18 14.84
N MET A 64 6.25 0.51 13.77
CA MET A 64 6.29 -0.28 12.55
C MET A 64 6.90 -1.67 12.78
N LYS A 65 7.96 -1.78 13.55
CA LYS A 65 8.55 -3.07 13.92
C LYS A 65 7.57 -3.93 14.72
N GLU A 66 6.91 -3.33 15.69
CA GLU A 66 5.93 -4.03 16.51
C GLU A 66 4.71 -4.48 15.68
N GLU A 67 4.20 -3.62 14.81
CA GLU A 67 3.10 -3.95 13.88
C GLU A 67 3.49 -5.11 12.96
N ALA A 68 4.66 -5.02 12.33
CA ALA A 68 5.17 -6.07 11.44
C ALA A 68 5.29 -7.42 12.14
N ARG A 69 5.78 -7.41 13.39
CA ARG A 69 5.92 -8.61 14.22
C ARG A 69 4.56 -9.18 14.60
N THR A 70 3.64 -8.34 15.06
CA THR A 70 2.33 -8.76 15.58
C THR A 70 1.41 -9.27 14.49
N VAL A 71 1.38 -8.59 13.34
CA VAL A 71 0.53 -8.97 12.20
C VAL A 71 1.17 -10.04 11.34
N GLY A 72 2.50 -10.19 11.41
CA GLY A 72 3.25 -11.15 10.61
C GLY A 72 3.52 -10.66 9.19
N TYR A 73 3.92 -9.41 9.02
CA TYR A 73 4.35 -8.88 7.72
C TYR A 73 5.64 -9.56 7.26
N THR A 74 5.66 -10.00 6.01
CA THR A 74 6.79 -10.68 5.37
C THR A 74 7.47 -9.83 4.31
N PHE A 75 7.15 -8.57 4.26
CA PHE A 75 7.67 -7.58 3.31
C PHE A 75 8.48 -6.50 4.04
N PRO A 76 9.43 -5.85 3.36
CA PRO A 76 10.06 -4.64 3.88
C PRO A 76 9.02 -3.57 4.19
N TYR A 77 9.05 -3.05 5.41
CA TYR A 77 8.17 -1.98 5.85
C TYR A 77 9.03 -0.73 6.12
N LEU A 78 8.97 0.22 5.19
CA LEU A 78 9.89 1.35 5.09
C LEU A 78 9.27 2.61 5.67
N TYR A 79 10.10 3.42 6.32
CA TYR A 79 9.71 4.73 6.84
C TYR A 79 10.16 5.85 5.88
N ASP A 80 9.20 6.56 5.30
CA ASP A 80 9.38 7.71 4.40
C ASP A 80 9.36 9.00 5.23
N GLU A 81 10.47 9.28 5.91
CA GLU A 81 10.57 10.34 6.90
C GLU A 81 10.33 11.74 6.33
N ASP A 82 10.84 12.02 5.14
CA ASP A 82 10.68 13.32 4.47
C ASP A 82 9.39 13.42 3.64
N GLN A 83 8.67 12.31 3.52
CA GLN A 83 7.41 12.20 2.75
C GLN A 83 7.58 12.40 1.23
N GLU A 84 8.80 12.35 0.74
CA GLU A 84 9.09 12.55 -0.68
C GLU A 84 8.66 11.34 -1.52
N VAL A 85 8.76 10.12 -1.00
CA VAL A 85 8.29 8.93 -1.71
C VAL A 85 6.77 8.98 -1.90
N ALA A 86 6.03 9.36 -0.86
CA ALA A 86 4.58 9.55 -0.96
C ALA A 86 4.21 10.58 -2.02
N LYS A 87 4.96 11.69 -2.10
CA LYS A 87 4.74 12.72 -3.13
C LYS A 87 5.01 12.21 -4.54
N GLN A 88 6.12 11.48 -4.74
CA GLN A 88 6.47 10.90 -6.05
C GLN A 88 5.40 9.92 -6.55
N TYR A 89 4.84 9.12 -5.66
CA TYR A 89 3.71 8.23 -5.97
C TYR A 89 2.37 8.96 -6.06
N ARG A 90 2.31 10.22 -5.64
CA ARG A 90 1.05 10.97 -5.45
C ARG A 90 0.08 10.23 -4.53
N ALA A 91 0.63 9.54 -3.54
CA ALA A 91 -0.18 8.84 -2.53
C ALA A 91 -0.94 9.86 -1.67
N ALA A 92 -2.19 9.58 -1.36
CA ALA A 92 -3.06 10.50 -0.64
C ALA A 92 -3.66 9.90 0.63
N CYS A 93 -3.81 8.58 0.68
CA CYS A 93 -4.45 7.88 1.79
C CYS A 93 -3.75 6.57 2.13
N THR A 94 -4.14 5.98 3.25
CA THR A 94 -3.76 4.62 3.64
C THR A 94 -5.03 3.80 3.93
N PRO A 95 -5.11 2.54 3.45
CA PRO A 95 -4.16 1.89 2.54
C PRO A 95 -4.32 2.39 1.10
N ASP A 96 -3.23 2.50 0.35
CA ASP A 96 -3.23 2.77 -1.08
C ASP A 96 -2.30 1.77 -1.78
N PHE A 97 -2.75 1.18 -2.89
CA PHE A 97 -2.08 0.05 -3.54
C PHE A 97 -1.65 0.40 -4.96
N PHE A 98 -0.40 0.07 -5.29
CA PHE A 98 0.22 0.32 -6.59
C PHE A 98 0.85 -0.98 -7.09
N VAL A 99 0.43 -1.47 -8.26
CA VAL A 99 1.02 -2.67 -8.88
C VAL A 99 1.77 -2.26 -10.13
N PHE A 100 3.02 -2.71 -10.21
CA PHE A 100 3.91 -2.54 -11.36
C PHE A 100 4.13 -3.88 -12.03
N ASP A 101 4.18 -3.89 -13.36
CA ASP A 101 4.52 -5.07 -14.15
C ASP A 101 6.03 -5.37 -14.14
N LYS A 102 6.45 -6.38 -14.90
CA LYS A 102 7.87 -6.77 -15.04
C LYS A 102 8.76 -5.66 -15.61
N ASP A 103 8.20 -4.74 -16.38
CA ASP A 103 8.89 -3.59 -16.96
C ASP A 103 8.81 -2.33 -16.07
N ARG A 104 8.29 -2.49 -14.86
CA ARG A 104 8.07 -1.41 -13.87
C ARG A 104 7.14 -0.31 -14.35
N ARG A 105 6.18 -0.66 -15.19
CA ARG A 105 5.07 0.21 -15.55
C ARG A 105 3.96 0.07 -14.53
N LEU A 106 3.41 1.20 -14.09
CA LEU A 106 2.24 1.19 -13.21
C LEU A 106 1.01 0.70 -13.98
N VAL A 107 0.47 -0.45 -13.58
CA VAL A 107 -0.67 -1.09 -14.25
C VAL A 107 -1.94 -1.10 -13.40
N TYR A 108 -1.81 -0.91 -12.09
CA TYR A 108 -2.94 -0.81 -11.17
C TYR A 108 -2.64 0.21 -10.07
N ARG A 109 -3.61 1.06 -9.81
CA ARG A 109 -3.66 1.91 -8.62
C ARG A 109 -5.08 1.93 -8.10
N GLY A 110 -5.28 1.50 -6.87
CA GLY A 110 -6.63 1.49 -6.32
C GLY A 110 -6.77 0.71 -5.03
N GLN A 111 -8.01 0.38 -4.73
CA GLN A 111 -8.40 -0.30 -3.51
C GLN A 111 -8.02 -1.78 -3.50
N MET A 112 -7.97 -2.37 -2.30
CA MET A 112 -7.81 -3.80 -2.12
C MET A 112 -9.09 -4.56 -2.50
N ASP A 113 -10.24 -4.06 -2.03
CA ASP A 113 -11.58 -4.55 -2.28
C ASP A 113 -12.64 -3.53 -1.85
N ASP A 114 -13.90 -3.90 -1.88
CA ASP A 114 -15.02 -3.02 -1.49
C ASP A 114 -15.23 -2.95 0.04
N SER A 115 -14.46 -3.69 0.84
CA SER A 115 -14.62 -3.70 2.29
C SER A 115 -14.19 -2.39 2.93
N ARG A 116 -14.92 -1.99 3.95
CA ARG A 116 -14.63 -0.81 4.78
C ARG A 116 -14.95 -1.16 6.23
N PRO A 117 -14.34 -0.50 7.21
CA PRO A 117 -14.80 -0.61 8.60
C PRO A 117 -16.29 -0.33 8.65
N SER A 118 -17.13 -1.09 9.16
CA SER A 118 -18.59 -0.90 9.27
C SER A 118 -19.40 -1.06 7.96
N SER A 119 -18.80 -1.48 6.84
CA SER A 119 -19.56 -1.67 5.59
C SER A 119 -20.36 -2.97 5.52
N GLY A 120 -20.01 -3.96 6.35
CA GLY A 120 -20.58 -5.30 6.28
C GLY A 120 -20.05 -6.15 5.11
N HIS A 121 -19.26 -5.59 4.21
CA HIS A 121 -18.60 -6.35 3.14
C HIS A 121 -17.40 -7.11 3.69
N PRO A 122 -17.22 -8.39 3.31
CA PRO A 122 -16.07 -9.17 3.75
C PRO A 122 -14.77 -8.65 3.10
N VAL A 123 -13.65 -8.79 3.81
CA VAL A 123 -12.32 -8.54 3.27
C VAL A 123 -11.93 -9.73 2.39
N THR A 124 -11.78 -9.51 1.11
CA THR A 124 -11.46 -10.55 0.11
C THR A 124 -10.18 -10.26 -0.66
N GLY A 125 -9.83 -8.98 -0.81
CA GLY A 125 -8.74 -8.54 -1.68
C GLY A 125 -9.03 -8.68 -3.16
N LYS A 126 -10.30 -8.80 -3.56
CA LYS A 126 -10.69 -9.19 -4.93
C LYS A 126 -10.10 -8.30 -6.02
N ASP A 127 -10.07 -6.99 -5.83
CA ASP A 127 -9.59 -6.06 -6.86
C ASP A 127 -8.06 -6.11 -6.97
N LEU A 128 -7.35 -6.14 -5.85
CA LEU A 128 -5.90 -6.28 -5.82
C LEU A 128 -5.46 -7.66 -6.35
N ARG A 129 -6.16 -8.74 -5.96
CA ARG A 129 -5.92 -10.09 -6.46
C ARG A 129 -6.09 -10.16 -7.98
N ALA A 130 -7.16 -9.58 -8.52
CA ALA A 130 -7.41 -9.57 -9.96
C ALA A 130 -6.29 -8.86 -10.74
N ALA A 131 -5.79 -7.74 -10.21
CA ALA A 131 -4.68 -7.02 -10.82
C ALA A 131 -3.37 -7.84 -10.80
N LEU A 132 -3.03 -8.42 -9.66
CA LEU A 132 -1.82 -9.25 -9.52
C LEU A 132 -1.90 -10.53 -10.37
N ASP A 133 -3.05 -11.18 -10.42
CA ASP A 133 -3.28 -12.38 -11.26
C ASP A 133 -3.13 -12.05 -12.75
N ALA A 134 -3.67 -10.92 -13.20
CA ALA A 134 -3.54 -10.47 -14.59
C ALA A 134 -2.07 -10.21 -14.96
N VAL A 135 -1.33 -9.51 -14.10
CA VAL A 135 0.10 -9.24 -14.34
C VAL A 135 0.91 -10.54 -14.42
N LEU A 136 0.70 -11.45 -13.47
CA LEU A 136 1.42 -12.73 -13.44
C LEU A 136 1.08 -13.64 -14.62
N ALA A 137 -0.13 -13.52 -15.16
CA ALA A 137 -0.57 -14.26 -16.34
C ALA A 137 -0.20 -13.58 -17.68
N GLY A 138 0.46 -12.41 -17.64
CA GLY A 138 0.77 -11.63 -18.84
C GLY A 138 -0.46 -11.05 -19.54
N ARG A 139 -1.57 -10.90 -18.81
CA ARG A 139 -2.83 -10.32 -19.32
C ARG A 139 -2.92 -8.84 -18.99
N PRO A 140 -3.61 -8.02 -19.80
CA PRO A 140 -3.88 -6.63 -19.48
C PRO A 140 -4.67 -6.49 -18.18
N VAL A 141 -4.28 -5.54 -17.33
CA VAL A 141 -5.08 -5.13 -16.18
C VAL A 141 -6.17 -4.18 -16.67
N PRO A 142 -7.45 -4.37 -16.29
CA PRO A 142 -8.53 -3.47 -16.70
C PRO A 142 -8.22 -2.01 -16.34
N ALA A 143 -8.52 -1.09 -17.26
CA ALA A 143 -8.27 0.35 -17.07
C ALA A 143 -9.25 0.98 -16.05
N GLU A 144 -10.44 0.42 -15.90
CA GLU A 144 -11.39 0.84 -14.88
C GLU A 144 -10.95 0.31 -13.52
N GLN A 145 -10.49 1.22 -12.66
CA GLN A 145 -9.94 0.90 -11.35
C GLN A 145 -10.60 1.77 -10.29
N LYS A 146 -11.06 1.14 -9.23
CA LYS A 146 -11.68 1.86 -8.11
C LYS A 146 -10.61 2.48 -7.24
N PRO A 147 -10.67 3.80 -6.95
CA PRO A 147 -9.69 4.44 -6.10
C PRO A 147 -9.70 3.89 -4.68
N SER A 148 -8.55 3.91 -4.04
CA SER A 148 -8.43 3.61 -2.62
C SER A 148 -9.25 4.59 -1.79
N LEU A 149 -9.85 4.09 -0.71
CA LEU A 149 -10.51 4.87 0.31
C LEU A 149 -9.87 4.55 1.67
N GLY A 150 -9.46 5.58 2.38
CA GLY A 150 -8.80 5.42 3.67
C GLY A 150 -8.56 6.74 4.37
N CYS A 151 -7.78 6.69 5.43
CA CYS A 151 -7.35 7.89 6.15
C CYS A 151 -6.33 8.67 5.32
N ASN A 152 -6.45 9.99 5.29
CA ASN A 152 -5.45 10.84 4.64
C ASN A 152 -4.06 10.63 5.27
N ILE A 153 -3.02 10.66 4.44
CA ILE A 153 -1.63 10.73 4.92
C ILE A 153 -1.49 11.96 5.80
N LYS A 154 -0.84 11.79 6.94
CA LYS A 154 -0.59 12.87 7.91
C LYS A 154 0.68 13.60 7.52
N TRP A 155 0.50 14.69 6.77
CA TRP A 155 1.62 15.51 6.29
C TRP A 155 2.23 16.33 7.41
N LYS A 156 3.56 16.45 7.40
CA LYS A 156 4.28 17.40 8.26
C LYS A 156 3.82 18.82 7.94
N GLN A 157 3.98 19.72 8.89
CA GLN A 157 3.59 21.12 8.72
C GLN A 157 4.24 21.70 7.45
N LYS A 158 3.45 22.34 6.60
CA LYS A 158 3.84 22.94 5.32
C LYS A 158 4.41 21.96 4.28
N ASN A 159 4.28 20.65 4.49
CA ASN A 159 4.79 19.64 3.58
C ASN A 159 3.70 18.98 2.72
N ALA A 160 2.43 19.28 2.98
CA ALA A 160 1.32 18.72 2.19
C ALA A 160 1.42 19.15 0.73
N PRO A 161 1.40 18.21 -0.23
CA PRO A 161 1.41 18.55 -1.64
C PRO A 161 0.08 19.13 -2.10
N GLU A 162 0.10 19.89 -3.18
CA GLU A 162 -1.09 20.55 -3.73
C GLU A 162 -2.24 19.57 -3.99
N TYR A 163 -1.96 18.40 -4.55
CA TYR A 163 -2.98 17.39 -4.83
C TYR A 163 -3.68 16.87 -3.56
N ALA A 164 -3.01 16.90 -2.40
CA ALA A 164 -3.61 16.49 -1.14
C ALA A 164 -4.55 17.55 -0.54
N LEU A 165 -4.40 18.80 -0.97
CA LEU A 165 -5.23 19.92 -0.52
C LEU A 165 -6.53 20.04 -1.32
N ILE A 166 -6.57 19.51 -2.53
CA ILE A 166 -7.73 19.58 -3.46
C ILE A 166 -8.73 18.45 -3.18
N ALA A 167 -8.31 17.35 -2.57
CA ALA A 167 -9.13 16.17 -2.29
C ALA A 167 -10.00 16.32 -1.02
N LYS A 168 -10.70 17.45 -0.87
CA LYS A 168 -11.68 17.64 0.21
C LYS A 168 -13.10 17.55 -0.32
#